data_ae5d00af2511da620b5d3514fb54d077
#
_entry.id   ae5d00af2511da620b5d3514fb54d077
#
_cell.length_a   1.000
_cell.length_b   1.000
_cell.length_c   1.000
_cell.angle_alpha   90.00
_cell.angle_beta   90.00
_cell.angle_gamma   90.00
#
_symmetry.space_group_name_H-M   'P 1'
#
loop_
_entity.id
_entity.type
_entity.pdbx_description
1 polymer ?
#
loop_
_entity_poly.entity_id
_entity_poly.type
_entity_poly.pdbx_seq_one_letter_code
_entity_poly.pdbx_strand_id
1 'polypeptide(L)'
;MIYSAVGIPGPLADPSSMASPRTVAGVIVYVIRQVFEERKVLFLKRSGGQYINAWWPVAGTPKAGEEARQTALRELCEETGFSPERLFSFGMEIPHADSSKALVTFVALVDQTSPVTLNYEHNEYRWLTGTEAIDQVPGHSKVYLEYLRERFIIRSAAPDLEIDLREAGNV
;
A
#
# COMPACT_ATOMS: atom_id res chain seq x y z
N MET A 1 4.24 12.25 10.06
CA MET A 1 5.64 12.31 9.56
C MET A 1 6.13 10.91 9.15
N ILE A 2 5.50 10.29 8.13
CA ILE A 2 5.77 8.89 7.75
C ILE A 2 6.88 8.79 6.68
N TYR A 3 7.23 9.85 5.99
CA TYR A 3 7.99 9.78 4.73
C TYR A 3 9.37 10.45 4.74
N SER A 4 9.98 10.59 5.91
CA SER A 4 11.36 11.06 5.98
C SER A 4 12.30 9.87 5.92
N ALA A 5 12.93 9.67 4.77
CA ALA A 5 13.99 8.72 4.44
C ALA A 5 13.57 7.22 4.35
N VAL A 6 13.19 6.79 3.15
CA VAL A 6 13.34 5.39 2.75
C VAL A 6 14.84 5.14 2.56
N GLY A 7 15.45 4.46 3.52
CA GLY A 7 16.85 4.06 3.44
C GLY A 7 17.07 3.04 2.32
N ILE A 8 18.28 3.04 1.75
CA ILE A 8 18.74 2.02 0.78
C ILE A 8 18.68 0.66 1.50
N PRO A 9 18.11 -0.41 0.90
CA PRO A 9 18.09 -1.71 1.53
C PRO A 9 19.54 -2.17 1.76
N GLY A 10 19.90 -2.36 3.02
CA GLY A 10 21.12 -3.06 3.41
C GLY A 10 21.02 -4.56 3.07
N PRO A 11 22.13 -5.32 3.15
CA PRO A 11 22.11 -6.74 2.86
C PRO A 11 21.08 -7.46 3.75
N LEU A 12 20.41 -8.48 3.18
CA LEU A 12 19.41 -9.32 3.85
C LEU A 12 19.87 -9.68 5.26
N ALA A 13 19.10 -9.31 6.26
CA ALA A 13 19.40 -9.62 7.65
C ALA A 13 19.44 -11.14 7.87
N ASP A 14 20.41 -11.60 8.65
CA ASP A 14 20.56 -12.98 9.09
C ASP A 14 19.25 -13.44 9.79
N PRO A 15 18.62 -14.53 9.34
CA PRO A 15 17.37 -15.03 9.92
C PRO A 15 17.49 -15.51 11.37
N SER A 16 18.71 -15.59 11.93
CA SER A 16 18.96 -15.98 13.32
C SER A 16 18.90 -14.83 14.33
N SER A 17 18.79 -13.59 13.89
CA SER A 17 18.58 -12.44 14.75
C SER A 17 17.13 -12.40 15.25
N MET A 18 16.89 -12.74 16.52
CA MET A 18 15.61 -12.51 17.20
C MET A 18 15.43 -10.99 17.40
N ALA A 19 15.14 -10.28 16.32
CA ALA A 19 14.79 -8.87 16.37
C ALA A 19 13.51 -8.71 17.18
N SER A 20 13.50 -7.81 18.15
CA SER A 20 12.27 -7.42 18.88
C SER A 20 11.19 -7.03 17.88
N PRO A 21 9.91 -7.36 18.14
CA PRO A 21 8.83 -7.03 17.22
C PRO A 21 8.80 -5.52 16.96
N ARG A 22 8.86 -5.16 15.66
CA ARG A 22 8.85 -3.75 15.25
C ARG A 22 7.47 -3.16 15.45
N THR A 23 7.40 -1.93 15.91
CA THR A 23 6.16 -1.18 16.01
C THR A 23 5.69 -0.79 14.58
N VAL A 24 4.42 -1.00 14.26
CA VAL A 24 3.85 -0.55 12.99
C VAL A 24 3.79 0.98 12.95
N ALA A 25 4.59 1.59 12.09
CA ALA A 25 4.64 3.04 11.92
C ALA A 25 3.52 3.55 10.99
N GLY A 26 3.08 2.71 10.08
CA GLY A 26 2.05 3.04 9.11
C GLY A 26 1.74 1.87 8.20
N VAL A 27 0.71 2.07 7.39
CA VAL A 27 0.32 1.13 6.35
C VAL A 27 0.41 1.78 4.97
N ILE A 28 0.65 0.96 3.95
CA ILE A 28 0.53 1.33 2.54
C ILE A 28 -0.43 0.34 1.90
N VAL A 29 -1.35 0.82 1.07
CA VAL A 29 -2.27 -0.05 0.31
C VAL A 29 -2.15 0.27 -1.17
N TYR A 30 -1.60 -0.65 -1.93
CA TYR A 30 -1.66 -0.60 -3.38
C TYR A 30 -3.04 -1.10 -3.84
N VAL A 31 -3.84 -0.19 -4.38
CA VAL A 31 -5.20 -0.48 -4.84
C VAL A 31 -5.15 -0.82 -6.32
N ILE A 32 -5.61 -2.00 -6.68
CA ILE A 32 -5.59 -2.51 -8.07
C ILE A 32 -7.02 -2.77 -8.53
N ARG A 33 -7.33 -2.40 -9.75
CA ARG A 33 -8.55 -2.82 -10.46
C ARG A 33 -8.26 -3.26 -11.89
N GLN A 34 -9.15 -4.08 -12.42
CA GLN A 34 -9.15 -4.41 -13.83
C GLN A 34 -9.74 -3.23 -14.63
N VAL A 35 -9.05 -2.76 -15.66
CA VAL A 35 -9.53 -1.75 -16.61
C VAL A 35 -9.36 -2.34 -18.01
N PHE A 36 -10.47 -2.76 -18.63
CA PHE A 36 -10.45 -3.57 -19.85
C PHE A 36 -9.62 -4.86 -19.66
N GLU A 37 -8.61 -5.08 -20.46
CA GLU A 37 -7.72 -6.26 -20.37
C GLU A 37 -6.50 -6.05 -19.47
N GLU A 38 -6.36 -4.87 -18.87
CA GLU A 38 -5.18 -4.44 -18.09
C GLU A 38 -5.51 -4.20 -16.63
N ARG A 39 -4.63 -4.61 -15.73
CA ARG A 39 -4.69 -4.20 -14.32
C ARG A 39 -3.96 -2.90 -14.12
N LYS A 40 -4.60 -1.97 -13.41
CA LYS A 40 -4.04 -0.66 -13.08
C LYS A 40 -4.00 -0.45 -11.57
N VAL A 41 -3.01 0.30 -11.14
CA VAL A 41 -2.84 0.69 -9.73
C VAL A 41 -3.23 2.14 -9.53
N LEU A 42 -3.91 2.42 -8.41
CA LEU A 42 -4.36 3.75 -8.03
C LEU A 42 -3.25 4.54 -7.35
N PHE A 43 -3.07 5.77 -7.81
CA PHE A 43 -2.29 6.80 -7.13
C PHE A 43 -3.15 8.01 -6.84
N LEU A 44 -2.98 8.59 -5.65
CA LEU A 44 -3.69 9.76 -5.15
C LEU A 44 -2.72 10.93 -5.07
N LYS A 45 -3.18 12.14 -5.40
CA LYS A 45 -2.40 13.37 -5.30
C LYS A 45 -2.76 14.12 -4.04
N ARG A 46 -1.77 14.36 -3.18
CA ARG A 46 -1.98 15.06 -1.93
C ARG A 46 -2.34 16.53 -2.15
N SER A 47 -3.39 16.98 -1.43
CA SER A 47 -3.90 18.34 -1.49
C SER A 47 -3.17 19.31 -0.55
N GLY A 48 -2.43 18.81 0.46
CA GLY A 48 -1.79 19.63 1.48
C GLY A 48 -0.66 18.96 2.23
N GLY A 49 -0.11 19.69 3.21
CA GLY A 49 0.96 19.20 4.09
C GLY A 49 2.35 19.19 3.46
N GLN A 50 3.27 18.51 4.12
CA GLN A 50 4.70 18.47 3.72
C GLN A 50 4.94 17.92 2.31
N TYR A 51 4.04 17.06 1.82
CA TYR A 51 4.15 16.39 0.52
C TYR A 51 3.05 16.82 -0.44
N ILE A 52 2.65 18.09 -0.39
CA ILE A 52 1.66 18.66 -1.32
C ILE A 52 2.06 18.38 -2.77
N ASN A 53 1.08 17.99 -3.58
CA ASN A 53 1.24 17.59 -4.99
C ASN A 53 2.01 16.28 -5.23
N ALA A 54 2.49 15.57 -4.19
CA ALA A 54 3.06 14.25 -4.37
C ALA A 54 1.98 13.22 -4.74
N TRP A 55 2.34 12.32 -5.64
CA TRP A 55 1.52 11.16 -6.02
C TRP A 55 1.90 9.97 -5.14
N TRP A 56 0.91 9.35 -4.49
CA TRP A 56 1.14 8.31 -3.52
C TRP A 56 0.04 7.23 -3.55
N PRO A 57 0.32 5.96 -3.22
CA PRO A 57 -0.74 4.99 -2.92
C PRO A 57 -1.50 5.39 -1.65
N VAL A 58 -2.63 4.73 -1.38
CA VAL A 58 -3.35 4.87 -0.10
C VAL A 58 -2.40 4.57 1.05
N ALA A 59 -2.39 5.41 2.07
CA ALA A 59 -1.50 5.22 3.21
C ALA A 59 -2.00 5.93 4.47
N GLY A 60 -1.77 5.33 5.62
CA GLY A 60 -2.16 5.93 6.89
C GLY A 60 -1.43 5.40 8.11
N THR A 61 -1.76 5.98 9.25
CA THR A 61 -1.18 5.64 10.55
C THR A 61 -2.21 4.91 11.40
N PRO A 62 -1.84 3.82 12.09
CA PRO A 62 -2.74 3.13 13.01
C PRO A 62 -3.24 4.06 14.13
N LYS A 63 -4.54 3.98 14.42
CA LYS A 63 -5.13 4.56 15.63
C LYS A 63 -4.77 3.69 16.83
N ALA A 64 -4.95 4.20 18.05
CA ALA A 64 -4.66 3.44 19.26
C ALA A 64 -5.48 2.13 19.30
N GLY A 65 -4.78 1.00 19.43
CA GLY A 65 -5.40 -0.34 19.46
C GLY A 65 -5.79 -0.90 18.09
N GLU A 66 -5.53 -0.18 17.01
CA GLU A 66 -5.85 -0.63 15.65
C GLU A 66 -4.73 -1.52 15.08
N GLU A 67 -5.09 -2.66 14.55
CA GLU A 67 -4.15 -3.52 13.83
C GLU A 67 -3.89 -2.99 12.41
N ALA A 68 -2.75 -3.37 11.83
CA ALA A 68 -2.34 -2.93 10.49
C ALA A 68 -3.41 -3.21 9.42
N ARG A 69 -4.07 -4.38 9.46
CA ARG A 69 -5.16 -4.73 8.54
C ARG A 69 -6.37 -3.81 8.71
N GLN A 70 -6.76 -3.52 9.94
CA GLN A 70 -7.89 -2.61 10.22
C GLN A 70 -7.57 -1.20 9.75
N THR A 71 -6.35 -0.72 10.00
CA THR A 71 -5.86 0.56 9.48
C THR A 71 -5.94 0.59 7.95
N ALA A 72 -5.47 -0.47 7.27
CA ALA A 72 -5.48 -0.53 5.81
C ALA A 72 -6.91 -0.44 5.23
N LEU A 73 -7.86 -1.17 5.81
CA LEU A 73 -9.27 -1.15 5.38
C LEU A 73 -9.92 0.20 5.64
N ARG A 74 -9.65 0.82 6.80
CA ARG A 74 -10.15 2.15 7.15
C ARG A 74 -9.61 3.21 6.21
N GLU A 75 -8.29 3.28 6.01
CA GLU A 75 -7.67 4.28 5.13
C GLU A 75 -8.13 4.11 3.67
N LEU A 76 -8.25 2.87 3.20
CA LEU A 76 -8.81 2.59 1.87
C LEU A 76 -10.21 3.19 1.72
N CYS A 77 -11.08 2.97 2.71
CA CYS A 77 -12.44 3.51 2.71
C CYS A 77 -12.44 5.05 2.85
N GLU A 78 -11.66 5.61 3.79
CA GLU A 78 -11.62 7.05 4.07
C GLU A 78 -11.05 7.86 2.89
N GLU A 79 -10.00 7.37 2.21
CA GLU A 79 -9.33 8.09 1.13
C GLU A 79 -9.95 7.87 -0.25
N THR A 80 -10.67 6.76 -0.47
CA THR A 80 -11.15 6.38 -1.82
C THR A 80 -12.62 5.98 -1.91
N GLY A 81 -13.28 5.72 -0.77
CA GLY A 81 -14.61 5.15 -0.72
C GLY A 81 -14.68 3.65 -1.04
N PHE A 82 -13.56 2.98 -1.26
CA PHE A 82 -13.55 1.56 -1.62
C PHE A 82 -13.63 0.63 -0.41
N SER A 83 -14.33 -0.50 -0.64
CA SER A 83 -14.16 -1.74 0.14
C SER A 83 -13.53 -2.78 -0.80
N PRO A 84 -12.48 -3.51 -0.38
CA PRO A 84 -11.82 -4.44 -1.27
C PRO A 84 -12.64 -5.72 -1.46
N GLU A 85 -12.66 -6.26 -2.68
CA GLU A 85 -13.16 -7.62 -2.96
C GLU A 85 -12.20 -8.67 -2.43
N ARG A 86 -10.90 -8.40 -2.52
CA ARG A 86 -9.83 -9.26 -2.02
C ARG A 86 -8.70 -8.39 -1.47
N LEU A 87 -8.09 -8.85 -0.38
CA LEU A 87 -6.94 -8.20 0.25
C LEU A 87 -5.79 -9.19 0.35
N PHE A 88 -4.58 -8.70 0.11
CA PHE A 88 -3.36 -9.51 0.17
C PHE A 88 -2.31 -8.82 1.02
N SER A 89 -1.50 -9.61 1.72
CA SER A 89 -0.20 -9.13 2.18
C SER A 89 0.67 -8.80 0.97
N PHE A 90 1.44 -7.73 1.03
CA PHE A 90 2.35 -7.38 -0.07
C PHE A 90 3.48 -8.42 -0.22
N GLY A 91 3.86 -9.09 0.88
CA GLY A 91 4.90 -10.14 0.87
C GLY A 91 6.32 -9.62 0.76
N MET A 92 6.52 -8.30 0.80
CA MET A 92 7.83 -7.64 0.81
C MET A 92 7.83 -6.54 1.87
N GLU A 93 8.88 -6.45 2.67
CA GLU A 93 9.01 -5.38 3.68
C GLU A 93 9.46 -4.08 3.02
N ILE A 94 8.76 -2.98 3.34
CA ILE A 94 9.21 -1.63 3.01
C ILE A 94 9.83 -1.03 4.27
N PRO A 95 11.16 -0.75 4.28
CA PRO A 95 11.83 -0.26 5.47
C PRO A 95 11.32 1.14 5.86
N HIS A 96 11.23 1.37 7.16
CA HIS A 96 11.04 2.70 7.73
C HIS A 96 12.40 3.30 8.09
N ALA A 97 12.52 4.63 8.07
CA ALA A 97 13.77 5.33 8.45
C ALA A 97 14.23 5.00 9.88
N ASP A 98 13.28 4.84 10.79
CA ASP A 98 13.52 4.31 12.13
C ASP A 98 13.43 2.78 12.06
N SER A 99 14.57 2.10 12.26
CA SER A 99 14.68 0.64 12.17
C SER A 99 13.87 -0.13 13.24
N SER A 100 13.43 0.55 14.30
CA SER A 100 12.52 -0.02 15.31
C SER A 100 11.07 -0.10 14.83
N LYS A 101 10.77 0.48 13.66
CA LYS A 101 9.44 0.59 13.08
C LYS A 101 9.36 -0.13 11.74
N ALA A 102 8.14 -0.51 11.34
CA ALA A 102 7.85 -1.12 10.06
C ALA A 102 6.70 -0.41 9.35
N LEU A 103 6.75 -0.38 8.01
CA LEU A 103 5.60 -0.07 7.16
C LEU A 103 4.99 -1.39 6.70
N VAL A 104 3.76 -1.65 7.12
CA VAL A 104 3.03 -2.84 6.69
C VAL A 104 2.28 -2.53 5.40
N THR A 105 2.50 -3.35 4.38
CA THR A 105 1.99 -3.09 3.04
C THR A 105 1.02 -4.16 2.59
N PHE A 106 -0.08 -3.70 1.99
CA PHE A 106 -1.16 -4.54 1.47
C PHE A 106 -1.39 -4.25 -0.01
N VAL A 107 -2.07 -5.22 -0.67
CA VAL A 107 -2.62 -5.04 -2.01
C VAL A 107 -4.12 -5.31 -1.95
N ALA A 108 -4.93 -4.36 -2.39
CA ALA A 108 -6.38 -4.46 -2.43
C ALA A 108 -6.86 -4.58 -3.88
N LEU A 109 -7.62 -5.61 -4.20
CA LEU A 109 -8.37 -5.66 -5.45
C LEU A 109 -9.76 -5.08 -5.21
N VAL A 110 -10.16 -4.14 -6.06
CA VAL A 110 -11.45 -3.46 -5.97
C VAL A 110 -12.27 -3.65 -7.24
N ASP A 111 -13.59 -3.47 -7.10
CA ASP A 111 -14.53 -3.52 -8.21
C ASP A 111 -14.17 -2.55 -9.34
N GLN A 112 -14.44 -2.98 -10.59
CA GLN A 112 -14.12 -2.24 -11.80
C GLN A 112 -14.98 -0.98 -11.98
N THR A 113 -16.19 -0.98 -11.44
CA THR A 113 -17.22 0.01 -11.73
C THR A 113 -17.37 1.08 -10.64
N SER A 114 -16.94 0.79 -9.43
CA SER A 114 -17.05 1.73 -8.30
C SER A 114 -16.23 3.01 -8.54
N PRO A 115 -16.83 4.20 -8.36
CA PRO A 115 -16.10 5.46 -8.49
C PRO A 115 -15.14 5.68 -7.33
N VAL A 116 -14.04 6.38 -7.60
CA VAL A 116 -13.15 6.90 -6.54
C VAL A 116 -13.81 8.11 -5.90
N THR A 117 -13.99 8.09 -4.58
CA THR A 117 -14.49 9.22 -3.80
C THR A 117 -13.37 9.72 -2.90
N LEU A 118 -12.72 10.80 -3.31
CA LEU A 118 -11.59 11.37 -2.57
C LEU A 118 -12.07 12.08 -1.30
N ASN A 119 -11.27 11.96 -0.22
CA ASN A 119 -11.41 12.78 0.97
C ASN A 119 -10.70 14.14 0.79
N TYR A 120 -10.70 14.99 1.83
CA TYR A 120 -10.08 16.32 1.80
C TYR A 120 -8.54 16.31 1.71
N GLU A 121 -7.90 15.17 1.96
CA GLU A 121 -6.44 15.03 1.89
C GLU A 121 -5.90 14.89 0.46
N HIS A 122 -6.80 14.58 -0.47
CA HIS A 122 -6.47 14.31 -1.87
C HIS A 122 -7.35 15.11 -2.82
N ASN A 123 -6.78 15.62 -3.91
CA ASN A 123 -7.50 16.44 -4.89
C ASN A 123 -7.51 15.87 -6.32
N GLU A 124 -6.76 14.81 -6.58
CA GLU A 124 -6.68 14.15 -7.89
C GLU A 124 -6.34 12.68 -7.69
N TYR A 125 -6.75 11.82 -8.63
CA TYR A 125 -6.32 10.42 -8.68
C TYR A 125 -5.99 10.00 -10.10
N ARG A 126 -5.17 8.94 -10.22
CA ARG A 126 -4.83 8.30 -11.49
C ARG A 126 -4.80 6.79 -11.35
N TRP A 127 -5.32 6.13 -12.37
CA TRP A 127 -5.13 4.70 -12.56
C TRP A 127 -3.98 4.50 -13.54
N LEU A 128 -2.86 4.00 -13.05
CA LEU A 128 -1.62 3.82 -13.79
C LEU A 128 -1.39 2.35 -14.12
N THR A 129 -0.85 2.07 -15.30
CA THR A 129 -0.25 0.77 -15.60
C THR A 129 0.94 0.51 -14.68
N GLY A 130 1.39 -0.75 -14.57
CA GLY A 130 2.56 -1.06 -13.74
C GLY A 130 3.81 -0.28 -14.15
N THR A 131 3.99 -0.04 -15.45
CA THR A 131 5.13 0.73 -15.97
C THR A 131 5.03 2.22 -15.62
N GLU A 132 3.88 2.83 -15.86
CA GLU A 132 3.63 4.23 -15.49
C GLU A 132 3.81 4.47 -13.98
N ALA A 133 3.36 3.51 -13.13
CA ALA A 133 3.53 3.60 -11.69
C ALA A 133 5.01 3.59 -11.26
N ILE A 134 5.84 2.75 -11.90
CA ILE A 134 7.29 2.71 -11.66
C ILE A 134 7.95 4.06 -11.99
N ASP A 135 7.47 4.76 -13.01
CA ASP A 135 8.00 6.05 -13.42
C ASP A 135 7.56 7.21 -12.50
N GLN A 136 6.46 7.02 -11.74
CA GLN A 136 5.96 8.04 -10.80
C GLN A 136 6.75 8.11 -9.48
N VAL A 137 7.51 7.07 -9.13
CA VAL A 137 8.16 6.99 -7.82
C VAL A 137 9.67 7.26 -7.90
N PRO A 138 10.29 7.75 -6.80
CA PRO A 138 11.74 7.89 -6.71
C PRO A 138 12.48 6.56 -6.92
N GLY A 139 13.71 6.62 -7.39
CA GLY A 139 14.52 5.44 -7.76
C GLY A 139 14.59 4.34 -6.71
N HIS A 140 14.70 4.70 -5.44
CA HIS A 140 14.74 3.73 -4.32
C HIS A 140 13.42 3.00 -4.08
N SER A 141 12.30 3.54 -4.56
CA SER A 141 10.97 2.92 -4.44
C SER A 141 10.59 2.05 -5.65
N LYS A 142 11.36 2.12 -6.75
CA LYS A 142 11.04 1.38 -7.98
C LYS A 142 10.99 -0.13 -7.77
N VAL A 143 11.86 -0.68 -6.96
CA VAL A 143 11.91 -2.13 -6.65
C VAL A 143 10.58 -2.64 -6.11
N TYR A 144 9.86 -1.86 -5.32
CA TYR A 144 8.56 -2.25 -4.77
C TYR A 144 7.48 -2.24 -5.85
N LEU A 145 7.52 -1.27 -6.76
CA LEU A 145 6.58 -1.19 -7.88
C LEU A 145 6.87 -2.26 -8.95
N GLU A 146 8.13 -2.62 -9.16
CA GLU A 146 8.51 -3.75 -10.01
C GLU A 146 7.98 -5.07 -9.42
N TYR A 147 8.14 -5.29 -8.11
CA TYR A 147 7.57 -6.44 -7.42
C TYR A 147 6.03 -6.46 -7.51
N LEU A 148 5.36 -5.31 -7.26
CA LEU A 148 3.91 -5.17 -7.43
C LEU A 148 3.47 -5.57 -8.83
N ARG A 149 4.16 -5.03 -9.85
CA ARG A 149 3.86 -5.29 -11.26
C ARG A 149 3.97 -6.79 -11.58
N GLU A 150 5.07 -7.43 -11.22
CA GLU A 150 5.30 -8.85 -11.52
C GLU A 150 4.32 -9.76 -10.76
N ARG A 151 4.08 -9.49 -9.48
CA ARG A 151 3.35 -10.39 -8.61
C ARG A 151 1.83 -10.22 -8.69
N PHE A 152 1.34 -8.99 -8.83
CA PHE A 152 -0.09 -8.66 -8.71
C PHE A 152 -0.72 -8.08 -9.98
N ILE A 153 0.05 -7.49 -10.87
CA ILE A 153 -0.47 -6.93 -12.13
C ILE A 153 -0.36 -7.95 -13.25
N ILE A 154 0.82 -8.52 -13.49
CA ILE A 154 1.05 -9.48 -14.58
C ILE A 154 0.57 -10.88 -14.21
N ARG A 155 1.00 -11.40 -13.04
CA ARG A 155 0.57 -12.69 -12.54
C ARG A 155 -0.70 -12.51 -11.74
N SER A 156 -1.76 -13.21 -12.07
CA SER A 156 -3.05 -13.13 -11.35
C SER A 156 -2.89 -13.46 -9.87
N ALA A 157 -2.77 -12.47 -9.02
CA ALA A 157 -2.77 -12.52 -7.56
C ALA A 157 -2.05 -13.75 -6.91
N ALA A 158 -1.30 -13.51 -5.86
CA ALA A 158 -0.60 -14.53 -5.09
C ALA A 158 -1.56 -15.17 -4.06
N PRO A 159 -2.16 -16.34 -4.30
CA PRO A 159 -3.12 -16.95 -3.36
C PRO A 159 -2.52 -17.21 -1.99
N ASP A 160 -1.21 -17.45 -1.94
CA ASP A 160 -0.41 -17.65 -0.73
C ASP A 160 -0.29 -16.39 0.14
N LEU A 161 -0.61 -15.21 -0.39
CA LEU A 161 -0.59 -13.92 0.30
C LEU A 161 -1.99 -13.37 0.58
N GLU A 162 -3.05 -14.08 0.19
CA GLU A 162 -4.43 -13.63 0.39
C GLU A 162 -4.85 -13.68 1.86
N ILE A 163 -5.53 -12.63 2.28
CA ILE A 163 -6.03 -12.45 3.65
C ILE A 163 -7.54 -12.68 3.65
N ASP A 164 -8.03 -13.57 4.52
CA ASP A 164 -9.47 -13.79 4.66
C ASP A 164 -10.15 -12.57 5.29
N LEU A 165 -10.98 -11.89 4.51
CA LEU A 165 -11.72 -10.72 4.96
C LEU A 165 -12.85 -11.07 5.96
N ARG A 166 -13.32 -12.32 6.01
CA ARG A 166 -14.39 -12.77 6.92
C ARG A 166 -13.95 -12.85 8.37
N GLU A 167 -12.67 -13.07 8.62
CA GLU A 167 -12.11 -13.07 9.99
C GLU A 167 -12.01 -11.68 10.62
N ALA A 168 -12.29 -10.61 9.86
CA ALA A 168 -12.26 -9.23 10.33
C ALA A 168 -13.58 -8.77 11.00
N GLY A 169 -14.62 -9.61 11.03
CA GLY A 169 -15.99 -9.24 11.41
C GLY A 169 -16.42 -9.60 12.84
N ASN A 170 -15.53 -10.08 13.71
CA ASN A 170 -15.83 -10.39 15.10
C ASN A 170 -15.08 -9.43 16.06
N VAL A 171 -15.53 -8.20 16.14
CA VAL A 171 -15.38 -7.33 17.32
C VAL A 171 -16.66 -6.50 17.47
#